data_b54005fd03c2f253593d08e1728e9365
#
_entry.id   b54005fd03c2f253593d08e1728e9365
#
_cell.length_a   1.000
_cell.length_b   1.000
_cell.length_c   1.000
_cell.angle_alpha   90.00
_cell.angle_beta   90.00
_cell.angle_gamma   90.00
#
_symmetry.space_group_name_H-M   'P 1'
#
loop_
_entity.id
_entity.type
_entity.pdbx_description
1 polymer ?
#
loop_
_entity_poly.entity_id
_entity_poly.type
_entity_poly.pdbx_seq_one_letter_code
_entity_poly.pdbx_strand_id
1 'polypeptide(L)'
;MIPNDLILKCFEEHENVLNKTKMLAPVIEEAAALCAHTLQSGNKILVCGNGGSAADSQHIAAEFVGRYHNERKSLPAIALTTDSSILTAVGNDYDFDRVFSRQVSGLGVSGDLLWAISTSGNSKNVNEALKTARSKGLKTIGFTGHEGGLMKS
;
A
#
# COMPACT_ATOMS: atom_id res chain seq x y z
N MET A 1 30.81 -18.13 -5.98
CA MET A 1 30.10 -18.19 -7.28
C MET A 1 28.68 -18.66 -6.97
N ILE A 2 27.64 -17.94 -7.37
CA ILE A 2 26.23 -18.38 -7.17
C ILE A 2 25.98 -19.49 -8.20
N PRO A 3 25.52 -20.68 -7.77
CA PRO A 3 25.21 -21.76 -8.70
C PRO A 3 24.13 -21.37 -9.70
N ASN A 4 24.30 -21.72 -10.97
CA ASN A 4 23.33 -21.43 -12.03
C ASN A 4 21.93 -22.01 -11.70
N ASP A 5 21.89 -23.17 -11.07
CA ASP A 5 20.64 -23.83 -10.66
C ASP A 5 19.83 -23.01 -9.65
N LEU A 6 20.51 -22.25 -8.76
CA LEU A 6 19.81 -21.37 -7.83
C LEU A 6 19.10 -20.20 -8.57
N ILE A 7 19.76 -19.65 -9.58
CA ILE A 7 19.20 -18.58 -10.41
C ILE A 7 17.98 -19.08 -11.16
N LEU A 8 18.09 -20.24 -11.81
CA LEU A 8 16.98 -20.86 -12.55
C LEU A 8 15.80 -21.16 -11.62
N LYS A 9 16.06 -21.69 -10.44
CA LYS A 9 15.03 -21.92 -9.42
C LYS A 9 14.28 -20.64 -9.03
N CYS A 10 14.98 -19.51 -8.88
CA CYS A 10 14.32 -18.21 -8.59
C CYS A 10 13.38 -17.79 -9.74
N PHE A 11 13.75 -18.02 -10.99
CA PHE A 11 12.86 -17.74 -12.13
C PHE A 11 11.63 -18.66 -12.14
N GLU A 12 11.80 -19.94 -11.87
CA GLU A 12 10.68 -20.90 -11.78
C GLU A 12 9.70 -20.53 -10.65
N GLU A 13 10.23 -20.15 -9.48
CA GLU A 13 9.43 -19.66 -8.36
C GLU A 13 8.65 -18.39 -8.74
N HIS A 14 9.30 -17.45 -9.45
CA HIS A 14 8.66 -16.22 -9.93
C HIS A 14 7.54 -16.52 -10.93
N GLU A 15 7.78 -17.39 -11.90
CA GLU A 15 6.77 -17.83 -12.87
C GLU A 15 5.55 -18.45 -12.20
N ASN A 16 5.79 -19.28 -11.19
CA ASN A 16 4.75 -19.92 -10.40
C ASN A 16 3.87 -18.88 -9.68
N VAL A 17 4.51 -17.87 -9.04
CA VAL A 17 3.81 -16.77 -8.38
C VAL A 17 3.02 -15.94 -9.40
N LEU A 18 3.61 -15.61 -10.55
CA LEU A 18 2.94 -14.87 -11.61
C LEU A 18 1.68 -15.58 -12.11
N ASN A 19 1.77 -16.90 -12.34
CA ASN A 19 0.62 -17.69 -12.78
C ASN A 19 -0.51 -17.75 -11.74
N LYS A 20 -0.17 -17.80 -10.45
CA LYS A 20 -1.16 -17.68 -9.36
C LYS A 20 -1.78 -16.27 -9.31
N THR A 21 -0.97 -15.25 -9.50
CA THR A 21 -1.42 -13.85 -9.49
C THR A 21 -2.42 -13.55 -10.62
N LYS A 22 -2.29 -14.19 -11.79
CA LYS A 22 -3.27 -14.06 -12.88
C LYS A 22 -4.69 -14.45 -12.45
N MET A 23 -4.84 -15.37 -11.52
CA MET A 23 -6.13 -15.78 -10.98
C MET A 23 -6.79 -14.69 -10.11
N LEU A 24 -6.02 -13.71 -9.66
CA LEU A 24 -6.49 -12.55 -8.89
C LEU A 24 -6.98 -11.40 -9.79
N ALA A 25 -6.98 -11.56 -11.13
CA ALA A 25 -7.37 -10.50 -12.04
C ALA A 25 -8.72 -9.83 -11.69
N PRO A 26 -9.79 -10.56 -11.30
CA PRO A 26 -11.05 -9.92 -10.89
C PRO A 26 -10.89 -9.04 -9.64
N VAL A 27 -10.13 -9.49 -8.64
CA VAL A 27 -9.88 -8.71 -7.41
C VAL A 27 -9.03 -7.47 -7.70
N ILE A 28 -8.07 -7.60 -8.64
CA ILE A 28 -7.26 -6.46 -9.09
C ILE A 28 -8.14 -5.44 -9.81
N GLU A 29 -9.08 -5.88 -10.63
CA GLU A 29 -10.04 -5.01 -11.31
C GLU A 29 -10.93 -4.25 -10.31
N GLU A 30 -11.44 -4.93 -9.28
CA GLU A 30 -12.20 -4.29 -8.19
C GLU A 30 -11.36 -3.23 -7.46
N ALA A 31 -10.10 -3.53 -7.13
CA ALA A 31 -9.18 -2.58 -6.50
C ALA A 31 -8.92 -1.37 -7.40
N ALA A 32 -8.71 -1.58 -8.71
CA ALA A 32 -8.52 -0.50 -9.68
C ALA A 32 -9.78 0.37 -9.81
N ALA A 33 -10.95 -0.24 -9.86
CA ALA A 33 -12.23 0.48 -9.90
C ALA A 33 -12.42 1.34 -8.64
N LEU A 34 -12.06 0.82 -7.46
CA LEU A 34 -12.12 1.56 -6.20
C LEU A 34 -11.18 2.77 -6.19
N CYS A 35 -9.94 2.62 -6.69
CA CYS A 35 -9.01 3.74 -6.87
C CYS A 35 -9.61 4.81 -7.80
N ALA A 36 -10.11 4.40 -8.96
CA ALA A 36 -10.70 5.30 -9.94
C ALA A 36 -11.91 6.07 -9.35
N HIS A 37 -12.81 5.37 -8.69
CA HIS A 37 -13.99 5.99 -8.04
C HIS A 37 -13.59 7.00 -6.95
N THR A 38 -12.60 6.64 -6.11
CA THR A 38 -12.06 7.55 -5.08
C THR A 38 -11.59 8.87 -5.71
N LEU A 39 -10.76 8.77 -6.74
CA LEU A 39 -10.18 9.94 -7.42
C LEU A 39 -11.23 10.77 -8.19
N GLN A 40 -12.19 10.11 -8.85
CA GLN A 40 -13.30 10.77 -9.54
C GLN A 40 -14.22 11.52 -8.59
N SER A 41 -14.36 11.02 -7.35
CA SER A 41 -15.14 11.67 -6.29
C SER A 41 -14.42 12.86 -5.64
N GLY A 42 -13.22 13.21 -6.10
CA GLY A 42 -12.43 14.33 -5.56
C GLY A 42 -11.64 13.98 -4.30
N ASN A 43 -11.58 12.71 -3.93
CA ASN A 43 -10.82 12.21 -2.81
C ASN A 43 -9.38 11.83 -3.22
N LYS A 44 -8.55 11.45 -2.24
CA LYS A 44 -7.14 11.08 -2.44
C LYS A 44 -6.83 9.65 -2.01
N ILE A 45 -5.68 9.18 -2.46
CA ILE A 45 -5.12 7.87 -2.07
C ILE A 45 -3.97 8.10 -1.10
N LEU A 46 -4.01 7.46 0.06
CA LEU A 46 -2.91 7.36 1.01
C LEU A 46 -2.27 5.98 0.85
N VAL A 47 -0.95 5.91 0.81
CA VAL A 47 -0.24 4.63 0.62
C VAL A 47 0.75 4.41 1.77
N CYS A 48 0.78 3.21 2.35
CA CYS A 48 1.72 2.88 3.41
C CYS A 48 2.25 1.44 3.33
N GLY A 49 3.45 1.25 3.84
CA GLY A 49 4.14 -0.03 3.94
C GLY A 49 5.52 0.14 4.59
N ASN A 50 6.19 -0.95 4.88
CA ASN A 50 7.51 -0.93 5.52
C ASN A 50 8.60 -1.45 4.57
N GLY A 51 9.84 -1.02 4.74
CA GLY A 51 10.99 -1.52 3.99
C GLY A 51 10.81 -1.38 2.46
N GLY A 52 10.85 -2.48 1.73
CA GLY A 52 10.57 -2.52 0.28
C GLY A 52 9.18 -1.99 -0.05
N SER A 53 8.17 -2.35 0.76
CA SER A 53 6.80 -1.83 0.59
C SER A 53 6.69 -0.33 0.89
N ALA A 54 7.62 0.26 1.64
CA ALA A 54 7.70 1.73 1.76
C ALA A 54 8.19 2.36 0.45
N ALA A 55 9.17 1.75 -0.21
CA ALA A 55 9.63 2.18 -1.53
C ALA A 55 8.52 2.03 -2.58
N ASP A 56 7.79 0.91 -2.56
CA ASP A 56 6.62 0.70 -3.43
C ASP A 56 5.54 1.77 -3.18
N SER A 57 5.28 2.14 -1.93
CA SER A 57 4.32 3.19 -1.57
C SER A 57 4.70 4.55 -2.20
N GLN A 58 5.98 4.89 -2.19
CA GLN A 58 6.49 6.11 -2.80
C GLN A 58 6.38 6.07 -4.32
N HIS A 59 6.73 4.95 -4.93
CA HIS A 59 6.63 4.76 -6.37
C HIS A 59 5.17 4.86 -6.84
N ILE A 60 4.25 4.16 -6.18
CA ILE A 60 2.82 4.22 -6.47
C ILE A 60 2.29 5.66 -6.39
N ALA A 61 2.60 6.39 -5.32
CA ALA A 61 2.18 7.77 -5.17
C ALA A 61 2.76 8.67 -6.27
N ALA A 62 4.03 8.46 -6.66
CA ALA A 62 4.67 9.21 -7.73
C ALA A 62 3.99 8.96 -9.09
N GLU A 63 3.57 7.72 -9.38
CA GLU A 63 2.85 7.40 -10.62
C GLU A 63 1.45 8.06 -10.67
N PHE A 64 0.77 8.22 -9.54
CA PHE A 64 -0.49 8.98 -9.48
C PHE A 64 -0.28 10.49 -9.65
N VAL A 65 0.68 11.07 -8.96
CA VAL A 65 0.97 12.52 -9.01
C VAL A 65 1.59 12.93 -10.35
N GLY A 66 2.52 12.14 -10.86
CA GLY A 66 3.10 12.32 -12.19
C GLY A 66 2.22 11.70 -13.28
N ARG A 67 2.74 10.70 -13.95
CA ARG A 67 2.02 9.88 -14.93
C ARG A 67 2.69 8.52 -15.07
N TYR A 68 1.93 7.47 -15.35
CA TYR A 68 2.48 6.15 -15.65
C TYR A 68 2.77 6.02 -17.17
N HIS A 69 1.77 5.86 -18.00
CA HIS A 69 1.93 5.75 -19.46
C HIS A 69 1.38 6.96 -20.20
N ASN A 70 0.16 7.35 -19.92
CA ASN A 70 -0.57 8.35 -20.67
C ASN A 70 -0.44 9.73 -20.03
N GLU A 71 -0.28 10.77 -20.86
CA GLU A 71 -0.35 12.15 -20.39
C GLU A 71 -1.74 12.46 -19.81
N ARG A 72 -1.77 12.99 -18.60
CA ARG A 72 -3.00 13.33 -17.89
C ARG A 72 -2.73 14.35 -16.78
N LYS A 73 -3.78 14.92 -16.23
CA LYS A 73 -3.67 15.75 -15.02
C LYS A 73 -3.17 14.93 -13.82
N SER A 74 -2.48 15.59 -12.89
CA SER A 74 -2.06 15.02 -11.62
C SER A 74 -3.25 14.48 -10.83
N LEU A 75 -3.06 13.33 -10.18
CA LEU A 75 -4.05 12.69 -9.31
C LEU A 75 -3.55 12.70 -7.86
N PRO A 76 -4.42 13.03 -6.88
CA PRO A 76 -3.97 13.20 -5.50
C PRO A 76 -3.63 11.85 -4.84
N ALA A 77 -2.35 11.65 -4.55
CA ALA A 77 -1.84 10.51 -3.80
C ALA A 77 -0.69 10.93 -2.87
N ILE A 78 -0.60 10.30 -1.70
CA ILE A 78 0.41 10.59 -0.68
C ILE A 78 0.99 9.28 -0.15
N ALA A 79 2.30 9.11 -0.24
CA ALA A 79 3.01 8.06 0.48
C ALA A 79 3.27 8.50 1.93
N LEU A 80 2.76 7.76 2.89
CA LEU A 80 2.93 8.04 4.33
C LEU A 80 4.33 7.64 4.85
N THR A 81 5.25 7.39 3.95
CA THR A 81 6.58 6.80 4.21
C THR A 81 7.73 7.77 3.94
N THR A 82 7.43 9.04 3.64
CA THR A 82 8.43 9.99 3.16
C THR A 82 8.85 11.05 4.18
N ASP A 83 7.93 11.49 5.04
CA ASP A 83 8.22 12.54 6.02
C ASP A 83 8.98 11.95 7.22
N SER A 84 10.30 12.12 7.20
CA SER A 84 11.18 11.62 8.25
C SER A 84 10.90 12.26 9.62
N SER A 85 10.46 13.52 9.65
CA SER A 85 10.10 14.20 10.89
C SER A 85 8.86 13.59 11.52
N ILE A 86 7.83 13.32 10.74
CA ILE A 86 6.62 12.63 11.24
C ILE A 86 6.95 11.22 11.72
N LEU A 87 7.69 10.45 10.92
CA LEU A 87 8.03 9.07 11.25
C LEU A 87 8.87 8.97 12.53
N THR A 88 9.86 9.84 12.68
CA THR A 88 10.74 9.83 13.86
C THR A 88 10.05 10.41 15.08
N ALA A 89 9.32 11.50 14.97
CA ALA A 89 8.60 12.09 16.10
C ALA A 89 7.52 11.13 16.63
N VAL A 90 6.67 10.60 15.76
CA VAL A 90 5.62 9.65 16.17
C VAL A 90 6.22 8.35 16.72
N GLY A 91 7.30 7.84 16.11
CA GLY A 91 7.98 6.64 16.57
C GLY A 91 8.65 6.82 17.93
N ASN A 92 9.16 8.02 18.23
CA ASN A 92 9.78 8.36 19.53
C ASN A 92 8.74 8.65 20.63
N ASP A 93 7.71 9.43 20.30
CA ASP A 93 6.79 9.97 21.31
C ASP A 93 5.65 9.00 21.67
N TYR A 94 5.32 8.09 20.74
CA TYR A 94 4.25 7.11 20.95
C TYR A 94 4.77 5.68 20.78
N ASP A 95 4.87 5.21 19.52
CA ASP A 95 5.33 3.87 19.15
C ASP A 95 5.46 3.82 17.61
N PHE A 96 6.37 2.99 17.11
CA PHE A 96 6.46 2.72 15.68
C PHE A 96 5.17 2.09 15.09
N ASP A 97 4.41 1.41 15.93
CA ASP A 97 3.10 0.87 15.54
C ASP A 97 2.09 1.96 15.17
N ARG A 98 2.34 3.23 15.51
CA ARG A 98 1.44 4.36 15.27
C ARG A 98 1.85 5.30 14.14
N VAL A 99 3.01 5.08 13.52
CA VAL A 99 3.57 6.03 12.55
C VAL A 99 2.65 6.29 11.34
N PHE A 100 1.90 5.28 10.89
CA PHE A 100 0.95 5.43 9.79
C PHE A 100 -0.45 5.81 10.27
N SER A 101 -0.93 5.22 11.36
CA SER A 101 -2.27 5.51 11.89
C SER A 101 -2.43 6.96 12.32
N ARG A 102 -1.38 7.59 12.87
CA ARG A 102 -1.37 9.03 13.19
C ARG A 102 -1.50 9.90 11.94
N GLN A 103 -0.82 9.54 10.86
CA GLN A 103 -0.93 10.25 9.58
C GLN A 103 -2.32 10.07 8.95
N VAL A 104 -2.86 8.84 8.95
CA VAL A 104 -4.23 8.58 8.50
C VAL A 104 -5.24 9.37 9.32
N SER A 105 -5.04 9.48 10.64
CA SER A 105 -5.91 10.28 11.50
C SER A 105 -5.88 11.78 11.15
N GLY A 106 -4.71 12.33 10.85
CA GLY A 106 -4.54 13.75 10.54
C GLY A 106 -4.89 14.13 9.11
N LEU A 107 -4.58 13.28 8.13
CA LEU A 107 -4.67 13.58 6.70
C LEU A 107 -5.90 12.98 6.02
N GLY A 108 -6.41 11.87 6.54
CA GLY A 108 -7.52 11.14 5.93
C GLY A 108 -8.87 11.80 6.22
N VAL A 109 -9.71 11.85 5.21
CA VAL A 109 -11.11 12.26 5.31
C VAL A 109 -12.01 11.15 4.77
N SER A 110 -13.28 11.15 5.16
CA SER A 110 -14.24 10.15 4.66
C SER A 110 -14.32 10.18 3.13
N GLY A 111 -14.31 9.00 2.53
CA GLY A 111 -14.26 8.82 1.07
C GLY A 111 -12.87 8.66 0.48
N ASP A 112 -11.80 9.02 1.19
CA ASP A 112 -10.43 8.71 0.78
C ASP A 112 -10.18 7.20 0.75
N LEU A 113 -9.06 6.80 0.16
CA LEU A 113 -8.60 5.41 0.10
C LEU A 113 -7.27 5.26 0.84
N LEU A 114 -7.17 4.28 1.72
CA LEU A 114 -5.87 3.79 2.21
C LEU A 114 -5.46 2.53 1.45
N TRP A 115 -4.34 2.60 0.75
CA TRP A 115 -3.67 1.45 0.14
C TRP A 115 -2.53 0.98 1.04
N ALA A 116 -2.69 -0.16 1.65
CA ALA A 116 -1.80 -0.72 2.65
C ALA A 116 -1.03 -1.92 2.09
N ILE A 117 0.29 -1.93 2.26
CA ILE A 117 1.17 -2.98 1.73
C ILE A 117 1.91 -3.66 2.88
N SER A 118 1.74 -4.97 3.03
CA SER A 118 2.45 -5.78 4.03
C SER A 118 2.63 -7.21 3.54
N THR A 119 3.83 -7.63 3.20
CA THR A 119 4.12 -8.99 2.69
C THR A 119 3.60 -10.10 3.63
N SER A 120 3.72 -9.93 4.93
CA SER A 120 3.23 -10.90 5.92
C SER A 120 1.74 -10.73 6.27
N GLY A 121 1.15 -9.56 5.97
CA GLY A 121 -0.16 -9.17 6.47
C GLY A 121 -0.21 -8.92 7.98
N ASN A 122 0.93 -8.94 8.68
CA ASN A 122 1.01 -8.87 10.15
C ASN A 122 1.75 -7.63 10.67
N SER A 123 2.14 -6.70 9.80
CA SER A 123 2.78 -5.45 10.22
C SER A 123 1.84 -4.63 11.09
N LYS A 124 2.16 -4.45 12.37
CA LYS A 124 1.28 -3.79 13.34
C LYS A 124 0.92 -2.37 12.93
N ASN A 125 1.91 -1.56 12.53
CA ASN A 125 1.69 -0.17 12.10
C ASN A 125 0.76 -0.09 10.87
N VAL A 126 0.86 -1.03 9.93
CA VAL A 126 -0.02 -1.10 8.75
C VAL A 126 -1.44 -1.49 9.17
N ASN A 127 -1.58 -2.48 10.07
CA ASN A 127 -2.88 -2.92 10.57
C ASN A 127 -3.56 -1.84 11.42
N GLU A 128 -2.83 -1.08 12.24
CA GLU A 128 -3.37 0.07 12.98
C GLU A 128 -3.81 1.21 12.02
N ALA A 129 -3.09 1.42 10.92
CA ALA A 129 -3.52 2.36 9.88
C ALA A 129 -4.83 1.94 9.22
N LEU A 130 -5.00 0.66 8.90
CA LEU A 130 -6.24 0.10 8.33
C LEU A 130 -7.43 0.26 9.29
N LYS A 131 -7.26 -0.04 10.57
CA LYS A 131 -8.29 0.18 11.60
C LYS A 131 -8.69 1.66 11.67
N THR A 132 -7.71 2.55 11.70
CA THR A 132 -7.95 3.99 11.74
C THR A 132 -8.66 4.48 10.47
N ALA A 133 -8.26 4.00 9.30
CA ALA A 133 -8.90 4.33 8.03
C ALA A 133 -10.39 3.93 8.03
N ARG A 134 -10.69 2.69 8.41
CA ARG A 134 -12.08 2.18 8.50
C ARG A 134 -12.91 3.03 9.47
N SER A 135 -12.38 3.35 10.65
CA SER A 135 -13.09 4.18 11.66
C SER A 135 -13.40 5.59 11.19
N LYS A 136 -12.60 6.12 10.25
CA LYS A 136 -12.79 7.45 9.64
C LYS A 136 -13.61 7.43 8.35
N GLY A 137 -14.11 6.27 7.92
CA GLY A 137 -14.89 6.13 6.70
C GLY A 137 -14.05 6.14 5.41
N LEU A 138 -12.75 5.87 5.50
CA LEU A 138 -11.93 5.64 4.31
C LEU A 138 -12.22 4.24 3.75
N LYS A 139 -12.09 4.11 2.43
CA LYS A 139 -11.99 2.81 1.78
C LYS A 139 -10.61 2.23 2.02
N THR A 140 -10.47 0.90 1.94
CA THR A 140 -9.19 0.23 2.18
C THR A 140 -8.90 -0.81 1.11
N ILE A 141 -7.65 -0.85 0.65
CA ILE A 141 -7.07 -1.91 -0.18
C ILE A 141 -5.87 -2.48 0.59
N GLY A 142 -5.79 -3.80 0.70
CA GLY A 142 -4.66 -4.51 1.28
C GLY A 142 -3.90 -5.33 0.24
N PHE A 143 -2.62 -5.05 0.05
CA PHE A 143 -1.71 -5.91 -0.72
C PHE A 143 -0.86 -6.72 0.24
N THR A 144 -1.01 -8.04 0.18
CA THR A 144 -0.32 -8.96 1.07
C THR A 144 0.10 -10.22 0.34
N GLY A 145 1.10 -10.90 0.87
CA GLY A 145 1.51 -12.24 0.45
C GLY A 145 0.87 -13.34 1.31
N HIS A 146 1.24 -14.58 1.01
CA HIS A 146 0.80 -15.78 1.76
C HIS A 146 -0.72 -15.84 1.96
N GLU A 147 -1.14 -16.13 3.18
CA GLU A 147 -2.55 -16.28 3.56
C GLU A 147 -3.22 -14.94 3.98
N GLY A 148 -2.51 -13.82 3.87
CA GLY A 148 -3.05 -12.49 4.17
C GLY A 148 -2.86 -12.01 5.61
N GLY A 149 -2.54 -12.89 6.55
CA GLY A 149 -2.32 -12.55 7.96
C GLY A 149 -3.52 -11.82 8.59
N LEU A 150 -3.24 -10.99 9.59
CA LEU A 150 -4.24 -10.16 10.27
C LEU A 150 -4.85 -9.06 9.37
N MET A 151 -4.21 -8.74 8.25
CA MET A 151 -4.71 -7.74 7.30
C MET A 151 -6.00 -8.23 6.60
N LYS A 152 -6.19 -9.53 6.46
CA LYS A 152 -7.35 -10.14 5.79
C LYS A 152 -8.63 -10.06 6.64
N SER A 153 -8.51 -9.91 7.96
CA SER A 153 -9.62 -9.75 8.90
C SER A 153 -9.95 -8.26 9.10
#